data_b38d4c6dcf0134407dd8c9f3a02cd34f
#
_entry.id   b38d4c6dcf0134407dd8c9f3a02cd34f
#
_cell.length_a   1.000
_cell.length_b   1.000
_cell.length_c   1.000
_cell.angle_alpha   90.00
_cell.angle_beta   90.00
_cell.angle_gamma   90.00
#
_symmetry.space_group_name_H-M   'P 1'
#
loop_
_entity.id
_entity.type
_entity.pdbx_description
1 polymer ?
#
loop_
_entity_poly.entity_id
_entity_poly.type
_entity_poly.pdbx_seq_one_letter_code
_entity_poly.pdbx_strand_id
1 'polypeptide(L)'
;MKVSIVIPAHNEEKRISRTLTRYCKFFENVKSTENIETNFIVVLNGCKDKTYEIAHKIKEKFNSIRILNLKKSGKGLAIKEGFKCALQDKNDLIGFVDADMATKPKYFYELIKNIKHEDAIIGSRYMKGAVVTPKRPLIKSWGRKIVFNPLIRLMLGMKYKDFQCGAKLFKKSVLQKILPHLTIKQWAFDIELLYLCKKNGFYVREAPTIWHDQDHSKFKLFGPGMKMLSAIIKLRLKHSRLKKTINKT
;
A
#
# COMPACT_ATOMS: atom_id res chain seq x y z
N MET A 1 20.95 -4.71 -4.62
CA MET A 1 19.52 -4.51 -4.96
C MET A 1 19.05 -3.19 -4.35
N LYS A 2 18.27 -2.39 -5.10
CA LYS A 2 17.74 -1.11 -4.63
C LYS A 2 16.22 -1.16 -4.47
N VAL A 3 15.74 -0.70 -3.31
CA VAL A 3 14.32 -0.74 -2.95
C VAL A 3 13.84 0.65 -2.53
N SER A 4 12.70 1.12 -3.05
CA SER A 4 12.03 2.31 -2.53
C SER A 4 10.75 1.92 -1.80
N ILE A 5 10.57 2.45 -0.59
CA ILE A 5 9.40 2.21 0.25
C ILE A 5 8.65 3.53 0.44
N VAL A 6 7.43 3.61 -0.09
CA VAL A 6 6.54 4.77 0.08
C VAL A 6 5.79 4.64 1.39
N ILE A 7 5.77 5.71 2.19
CA ILE A 7 5.06 5.79 3.47
C ILE A 7 4.08 6.97 3.41
N PRO A 8 2.78 6.72 3.10
CA PRO A 8 1.77 7.77 3.08
C PRO A 8 1.40 8.15 4.52
N ALA A 9 1.48 9.44 4.85
CA ALA A 9 1.17 9.94 6.19
C ALA A 9 0.10 11.06 6.13
N HIS A 10 -0.94 10.95 6.97
CA HIS A 10 -1.99 11.95 7.12
C HIS A 10 -2.40 12.09 8.58
N ASN A 11 -1.96 13.15 9.23
CA ASN A 11 -2.17 13.42 10.66
C ASN A 11 -1.67 12.24 11.52
N GLU A 12 -0.37 11.99 11.44
CA GLU A 12 0.33 10.86 12.08
C GLU A 12 1.34 11.36 13.14
N GLU A 13 1.18 12.56 13.72
CA GLU A 13 2.13 13.17 14.66
C GLU A 13 2.53 12.23 15.80
N LYS A 14 1.59 11.41 16.30
CA LYS A 14 1.83 10.48 17.40
C LYS A 14 2.63 9.23 17.01
N ARG A 15 2.72 8.90 15.71
CA ARG A 15 3.25 7.61 15.23
C ARG A 15 4.40 7.74 14.26
N ILE A 16 4.44 8.81 13.45
CA ILE A 16 5.38 8.94 12.33
C ILE A 16 6.85 8.87 12.78
N SER A 17 7.20 9.48 13.91
CA SER A 17 8.57 9.44 14.44
C SER A 17 9.03 8.02 14.71
N ARG A 18 8.22 7.23 15.43
CA ARG A 18 8.51 5.83 15.72
C ARG A 18 8.62 5.00 14.44
N THR A 19 7.71 5.24 13.49
CA THR A 19 7.68 4.49 12.23
C THR A 19 8.95 4.72 11.42
N LEU A 20 9.28 5.98 11.15
CA LEU A 20 10.46 6.32 10.36
C LEU A 20 11.75 5.85 11.01
N THR A 21 11.92 6.13 12.31
CA THR A 21 13.12 5.72 13.03
C THR A 21 13.33 4.21 13.01
N ARG A 22 12.26 3.41 13.22
CA ARG A 22 12.38 1.95 13.22
C ARG A 22 12.63 1.38 11.84
N TYR A 23 12.00 1.93 10.80
CA TYR A 23 12.24 1.50 9.42
C TYR A 23 13.67 1.83 8.99
N CYS A 24 14.13 3.06 9.20
CA CYS A 24 15.49 3.47 8.83
C CYS A 24 16.55 2.62 9.53
N LYS A 25 16.52 2.51 10.86
CA LYS A 25 17.49 1.71 11.61
C LYS A 25 17.52 0.24 11.20
N PHE A 26 16.34 -0.36 10.95
CA PHE A 26 16.28 -1.75 10.52
C PHE A 26 16.93 -1.93 9.14
N PHE A 27 16.63 -1.07 8.19
CA PHE A 27 17.14 -1.19 6.82
C PHE A 27 18.60 -0.70 6.68
N GLU A 28 19.12 0.11 7.59
CA GLU A 28 20.56 0.37 7.71
C GLU A 28 21.33 -0.91 8.06
N ASN A 29 20.82 -1.70 9.00
CA ASN A 29 21.39 -3.01 9.30
C ASN A 29 21.28 -3.99 8.11
N VAL A 30 20.14 -4.01 7.42
CA VAL A 30 19.97 -4.85 6.22
C VAL A 30 20.94 -4.44 5.11
N LYS A 31 21.21 -3.15 4.95
CA LYS A 31 22.19 -2.65 3.96
C LYS A 31 23.58 -3.19 4.25
N SER A 32 24.00 -3.19 5.52
CA SER A 32 25.34 -3.66 5.91
C SER A 32 25.49 -5.19 5.83
N THR A 33 24.41 -5.95 6.02
CA THR A 33 24.48 -7.43 6.05
C THR A 33 24.16 -8.10 4.71
N GLU A 34 23.29 -7.49 3.89
CA GLU A 34 22.74 -8.14 2.69
C GLU A 34 22.89 -7.30 1.42
N ASN A 35 23.54 -6.15 1.47
CA ASN A 35 23.74 -5.23 0.34
C ASN A 35 22.42 -4.81 -0.34
N ILE A 36 21.36 -4.61 0.46
CA ILE A 36 20.07 -4.09 0.01
C ILE A 36 19.98 -2.61 0.40
N GLU A 37 20.07 -1.75 -0.60
CA GLU A 37 19.93 -0.30 -0.41
C GLU A 37 18.45 0.07 -0.40
N THR A 38 17.99 0.78 0.66
CA THR A 38 16.59 1.15 0.80
C THR A 38 16.42 2.64 0.98
N ASN A 39 15.55 3.25 0.18
CA ASN A 39 15.13 4.65 0.30
C ASN A 39 13.66 4.73 0.74
N PHE A 40 13.35 5.71 1.58
CA PHE A 40 12.00 5.96 2.08
C PHE A 40 11.44 7.25 1.48
N ILE A 41 10.28 7.14 0.85
CA ILE A 41 9.56 8.30 0.31
C ILE A 41 8.35 8.54 1.21
N VAL A 42 8.50 9.48 2.13
CA VAL A 42 7.42 9.89 3.05
C VAL A 42 6.53 10.88 2.34
N VAL A 43 5.27 10.53 2.13
CA VAL A 43 4.32 11.39 1.45
C VAL A 43 3.31 11.95 2.44
N LEU A 44 3.53 13.19 2.83
CA LEU A 44 2.62 13.95 3.69
C LEU A 44 1.43 14.41 2.84
N ASN A 45 0.23 13.99 3.20
CA ASN A 45 -0.93 14.23 2.35
C ASN A 45 -2.02 15.02 3.09
N GLY A 46 -1.91 16.36 3.03
CA GLY A 46 -2.85 17.29 3.63
C GLY A 46 -2.82 17.23 5.17
N CYS A 47 -1.65 17.11 5.77
CA CYS A 47 -1.48 17.12 7.23
C CYS A 47 -1.83 18.49 7.80
N LYS A 48 -2.51 18.48 8.97
CA LYS A 48 -2.90 19.67 9.73
C LYS A 48 -2.35 19.67 11.16
N ASP A 49 -1.64 18.61 11.53
CA ASP A 49 -0.97 18.42 12.81
C ASP A 49 0.56 18.53 12.64
N LYS A 50 1.32 18.21 13.66
CA LYS A 50 2.79 18.30 13.67
C LYS A 50 3.50 17.20 12.89
N THR A 51 2.80 16.44 12.04
CA THR A 51 3.40 15.36 11.22
C THR A 51 4.53 15.89 10.33
N TYR A 52 4.34 17.09 9.75
CA TYR A 52 5.32 17.71 8.86
C TYR A 52 6.65 17.98 9.59
N GLU A 53 6.59 18.71 10.72
CA GLU A 53 7.77 19.10 11.50
C GLU A 53 8.51 17.85 12.02
N ILE A 54 7.76 16.86 12.51
CA ILE A 54 8.33 15.62 13.03
C ILE A 54 9.03 14.82 11.92
N ALA A 55 8.41 14.70 10.73
CA ALA A 55 9.01 13.99 9.61
C ALA A 55 10.30 14.66 9.13
N HIS A 56 10.35 16.01 9.07
CA HIS A 56 11.54 16.76 8.70
C HIS A 56 12.68 16.58 9.71
N LYS A 57 12.38 16.65 11.02
CA LYS A 57 13.37 16.39 12.08
C LYS A 57 13.98 14.98 12.02
N ILE A 58 13.19 13.98 11.59
CA ILE A 58 13.72 12.62 11.42
C ILE A 58 14.55 12.53 10.13
N LYS A 59 14.15 13.19 9.05
CA LYS A 59 14.93 13.26 7.80
C LYS A 59 16.34 13.80 8.02
N GLU A 60 16.53 14.78 8.91
CA GLU A 60 17.87 15.30 9.26
C GLU A 60 18.81 14.23 9.83
N LYS A 61 18.25 13.17 10.43
CA LYS A 61 19.01 12.05 11.00
C LYS A 61 19.26 10.89 10.04
N PHE A 62 18.46 10.80 8.95
CA PHE A 62 18.49 9.66 8.02
C PHE A 62 18.45 10.15 6.57
N ASN A 63 19.60 10.10 5.89
CA ASN A 63 19.74 10.52 4.49
C ASN A 63 18.90 9.67 3.52
N SER A 64 18.45 8.48 3.96
CA SER A 64 17.58 7.60 3.17
C SER A 64 16.14 8.10 3.04
N ILE A 65 15.77 9.20 3.72
CA ILE A 65 14.40 9.75 3.69
C ILE A 65 14.30 10.90 2.69
N ARG A 66 13.32 10.78 1.78
CA ARG A 66 12.82 11.88 0.94
C ARG A 66 11.38 12.22 1.36
N ILE A 67 11.04 13.49 1.45
CA ILE A 67 9.70 13.96 1.84
C ILE A 67 9.02 14.62 0.64
N LEU A 68 7.78 14.21 0.37
CA LEU A 68 6.85 14.89 -0.52
C LEU A 68 5.71 15.46 0.31
N ASN A 69 5.37 16.74 0.11
CA ASN A 69 4.27 17.38 0.81
C ASN A 69 3.14 17.74 -0.16
N LEU A 70 2.00 17.09 -0.01
CA LEU A 70 0.83 17.29 -0.86
C LEU A 70 -0.21 18.13 -0.09
N LYS A 71 -0.77 19.15 -0.77
CA LYS A 71 -1.85 19.99 -0.20
C LYS A 71 -3.16 19.22 -0.02
N LYS A 72 -3.43 18.21 -0.86
CA LYS A 72 -4.68 17.43 -0.85
C LYS A 72 -4.51 16.11 -0.10
N SER A 73 -5.49 15.74 0.70
CA SER A 73 -5.53 14.45 1.37
C SER A 73 -6.04 13.33 0.44
N GLY A 74 -5.53 12.12 0.66
CA GLY A 74 -5.96 10.91 -0.04
C GLY A 74 -4.87 9.86 -0.05
N LYS A 75 -5.12 8.70 0.58
CA LYS A 75 -4.14 7.59 0.67
C LYS A 75 -3.67 7.16 -0.72
N GLY A 76 -4.60 6.92 -1.65
CA GLY A 76 -4.26 6.51 -3.00
C GLY A 76 -3.49 7.58 -3.78
N LEU A 77 -3.82 8.87 -3.57
CA LEU A 77 -3.06 9.98 -4.17
C LEU A 77 -1.63 9.99 -3.63
N ALA A 78 -1.45 9.87 -2.32
CA ALA A 78 -0.13 9.87 -1.69
C ALA A 78 0.75 8.73 -2.21
N ILE A 79 0.21 7.50 -2.27
CA ILE A 79 0.96 6.35 -2.78
C ILE A 79 1.29 6.53 -4.27
N LYS A 80 0.35 7.04 -5.07
CA LYS A 80 0.58 7.31 -6.50
C LYS A 80 1.71 8.31 -6.72
N GLU A 81 1.72 9.43 -6.00
CA GLU A 81 2.78 10.43 -6.11
C GLU A 81 4.12 9.90 -5.57
N GLY A 82 4.11 9.12 -4.49
CA GLY A 82 5.29 8.42 -3.99
C GLY A 82 5.87 7.43 -5.01
N PHE A 83 5.02 6.66 -5.69
CA PHE A 83 5.45 5.76 -6.76
C PHE A 83 6.03 6.51 -7.97
N LYS A 84 5.44 7.65 -8.36
CA LYS A 84 6.02 8.50 -9.41
C LYS A 84 7.44 8.95 -9.06
N CYS A 85 7.64 9.39 -7.82
CA CYS A 85 8.96 9.78 -7.32
C CYS A 85 9.93 8.60 -7.34
N ALA A 86 9.51 7.42 -6.84
CA ALA A 86 10.34 6.22 -6.83
C ALA A 86 10.74 5.74 -8.24
N LEU A 87 9.88 5.92 -9.24
CA LEU A 87 10.16 5.51 -10.61
C LEU A 87 11.26 6.34 -11.28
N GLN A 88 11.55 7.55 -10.79
CA GLN A 88 12.65 8.39 -11.28
C GLN A 88 14.02 7.84 -10.88
N ASP A 89 14.08 7.05 -9.80
CA ASP A 89 15.31 6.46 -9.30
C ASP A 89 15.58 5.09 -9.97
N LYS A 90 16.86 4.64 -9.89
CA LYS A 90 17.26 3.28 -10.33
C LYS A 90 16.88 2.25 -9.26
N ASN A 91 15.60 1.96 -9.12
CA ASN A 91 15.10 0.93 -8.21
C ASN A 91 14.84 -0.39 -8.93
N ASP A 92 15.06 -1.51 -8.24
CA ASP A 92 14.63 -2.85 -8.66
C ASP A 92 13.19 -3.11 -8.20
N LEU A 93 12.92 -2.75 -6.94
CA LEU A 93 11.64 -2.95 -6.28
C LEU A 93 11.11 -1.64 -5.71
N ILE A 94 9.80 -1.45 -5.79
CA ILE A 94 9.10 -0.30 -5.22
C ILE A 94 7.87 -0.81 -4.47
N GLY A 95 7.71 -0.40 -3.22
CA GLY A 95 6.56 -0.79 -2.43
C GLY A 95 6.01 0.33 -1.59
N PHE A 96 4.98 0.04 -0.80
CA PHE A 96 4.48 0.96 0.21
C PHE A 96 4.13 0.23 1.50
N VAL A 97 4.16 0.97 2.59
CA VAL A 97 3.72 0.52 3.91
C VAL A 97 2.98 1.64 4.64
N ASP A 98 1.97 1.28 5.43
CA ASP A 98 1.22 2.25 6.23
C ASP A 98 2.10 2.89 7.34
N ALA A 99 1.86 4.17 7.65
CA ALA A 99 2.65 4.95 8.60
C ALA A 99 2.42 4.60 10.08
N ASP A 100 1.54 3.65 10.38
CA ASP A 100 1.07 3.34 11.74
C ASP A 100 1.82 2.18 12.43
N MET A 101 2.84 1.61 11.81
CA MET A 101 3.58 0.44 12.31
C MET A 101 2.74 -0.84 12.41
N ALA A 102 1.60 -0.90 11.75
CA ALA A 102 0.81 -2.14 11.69
C ALA A 102 1.59 -3.28 11.01
N THR A 103 2.41 -2.97 10.03
CA THR A 103 3.47 -3.85 9.51
C THR A 103 4.82 -3.38 10.05
N LYS A 104 5.50 -4.19 10.84
CA LYS A 104 6.86 -3.88 11.32
C LYS A 104 7.90 -4.05 10.19
N PRO A 105 9.06 -3.37 10.24
CA PRO A 105 10.09 -3.44 9.20
C PRO A 105 10.48 -4.86 8.82
N LYS A 106 10.64 -5.77 9.79
CA LYS A 106 10.96 -7.19 9.57
C LYS A 106 9.97 -7.85 8.62
N TYR A 107 8.66 -7.60 8.76
CA TYR A 107 7.65 -8.27 7.94
C TYR A 107 7.54 -7.67 6.54
N PHE A 108 7.90 -6.40 6.36
CA PHE A 108 8.05 -5.82 5.03
C PHE A 108 9.31 -6.37 4.33
N TYR A 109 10.40 -6.52 5.08
CA TYR A 109 11.64 -7.12 4.60
C TYR A 109 11.43 -8.58 4.14
N GLU A 110 10.58 -9.35 4.82
CA GLU A 110 10.19 -10.68 4.36
C GLU A 110 9.53 -10.66 2.98
N LEU A 111 8.78 -9.60 2.61
CA LEU A 111 8.28 -9.46 1.24
C LEU A 111 9.44 -9.28 0.25
N ILE A 112 10.46 -8.49 0.60
CA ILE A 112 11.64 -8.27 -0.25
C ILE A 112 12.41 -9.58 -0.46
N LYS A 113 12.61 -10.37 0.59
CA LYS A 113 13.32 -11.66 0.50
C LYS A 113 12.54 -12.72 -0.28
N ASN A 114 11.24 -12.64 -0.23
CA ASN A 114 10.37 -13.68 -0.79
C ASN A 114 9.87 -13.37 -2.21
N ILE A 115 10.06 -12.18 -2.75
CA ILE A 115 9.76 -11.91 -4.16
C ILE A 115 10.84 -12.53 -5.04
N LYS A 116 10.48 -13.47 -5.90
CA LYS A 116 11.39 -14.18 -6.80
C LYS A 116 10.99 -13.95 -8.26
N HIS A 117 10.23 -14.86 -8.81
CA HIS A 117 9.70 -14.79 -10.17
C HIS A 117 8.41 -13.97 -10.27
N GLU A 118 7.72 -13.75 -9.13
CA GLU A 118 6.51 -12.95 -9.10
C GLU A 118 6.77 -11.50 -9.51
N ASP A 119 5.77 -10.85 -10.11
CA ASP A 119 5.80 -9.44 -10.48
C ASP A 119 5.52 -8.51 -9.29
N ALA A 120 4.75 -9.03 -8.33
CA ALA A 120 4.47 -8.35 -7.07
C ALA A 120 4.21 -9.34 -5.95
N ILE A 121 4.43 -8.90 -4.71
CA ILE A 121 4.06 -9.64 -3.50
C ILE A 121 3.35 -8.70 -2.53
N ILE A 122 2.27 -9.18 -1.92
CA ILE A 122 1.47 -8.42 -0.97
C ILE A 122 1.33 -9.15 0.35
N GLY A 123 1.38 -8.42 1.44
CA GLY A 123 1.03 -8.96 2.75
C GLY A 123 -0.45 -9.34 2.82
N SER A 124 -0.77 -10.41 3.51
CA SER A 124 -2.15 -10.85 3.71
C SER A 124 -2.38 -11.28 5.16
N ARG A 125 -3.43 -10.70 5.75
CA ARG A 125 -3.88 -10.98 7.12
C ARG A 125 -4.75 -12.23 7.19
N TYR A 126 -5.09 -12.82 6.05
CA TYR A 126 -6.04 -13.93 5.93
C TYR A 126 -5.42 -15.20 5.33
N MET A 127 -4.12 -15.20 5.07
CA MET A 127 -3.37 -16.39 4.67
C MET A 127 -3.10 -17.29 5.89
N LYS A 128 -2.95 -18.60 5.67
CA LYS A 128 -2.46 -19.53 6.70
C LYS A 128 -1.07 -19.07 7.16
N GLY A 129 -0.86 -18.97 8.47
CA GLY A 129 0.37 -18.44 9.06
C GLY A 129 0.35 -16.92 9.33
N ALA A 130 -0.69 -16.18 8.91
CA ALA A 130 -0.84 -14.79 9.29
C ALA A 130 -1.29 -14.64 10.74
N VAL A 131 -0.74 -13.62 11.43
CA VAL A 131 -1.10 -13.30 12.83
C VAL A 131 -1.59 -11.85 12.88
N VAL A 132 -2.74 -11.64 13.52
CA VAL A 132 -3.31 -10.29 13.75
C VAL A 132 -3.43 -10.06 15.25
N THR A 133 -2.75 -9.05 15.77
CA THR A 133 -2.71 -8.72 17.20
C THR A 133 -3.07 -7.24 17.43
N PRO A 134 -3.97 -6.89 18.37
CA PRO A 134 -4.88 -7.79 19.07
C PRO A 134 -5.88 -8.46 18.13
N LYS A 135 -6.48 -9.57 18.57
CA LYS A 135 -7.56 -10.24 17.81
C LYS A 135 -8.70 -9.26 17.57
N ARG A 136 -9.05 -9.01 16.33
CA ARG A 136 -10.17 -8.13 15.99
C ARG A 136 -11.48 -8.72 16.50
N PRO A 137 -12.40 -7.89 17.05
CA PRO A 137 -13.75 -8.32 17.31
C PRO A 137 -14.36 -8.96 16.06
N LEU A 138 -14.98 -10.12 16.21
CA LEU A 138 -15.53 -10.92 15.10
C LEU A 138 -16.41 -10.08 14.16
N ILE A 139 -17.27 -9.22 14.70
CA ILE A 139 -18.19 -8.36 13.94
C ILE A 139 -17.44 -7.41 12.98
N LYS A 140 -16.32 -6.80 13.40
CA LYS A 140 -15.52 -5.90 12.52
C LYS A 140 -14.75 -6.66 11.45
N SER A 141 -14.35 -7.90 11.73
CA SER A 141 -13.63 -8.75 10.75
C SER A 141 -14.58 -9.42 9.76
N TRP A 142 -15.78 -9.79 10.19
CA TRP A 142 -16.78 -10.51 9.39
C TRP A 142 -17.29 -9.69 8.21
N GLY A 143 -17.71 -8.46 8.43
CA GLY A 143 -18.22 -7.62 7.34
C GLY A 143 -17.23 -7.45 6.18
N ARG A 144 -15.93 -7.32 6.48
CA ARG A 144 -14.90 -7.20 5.46
C ARG A 144 -14.54 -8.54 4.83
N LYS A 145 -14.35 -9.59 5.63
CA LYS A 145 -13.90 -10.91 5.17
C LYS A 145 -15.03 -11.67 4.44
N ILE A 146 -16.26 -11.63 4.94
CA ILE A 146 -17.37 -12.46 4.47
C ILE A 146 -18.20 -11.75 3.40
N VAL A 147 -18.37 -10.44 3.48
CA VAL A 147 -19.20 -9.71 2.52
C VAL A 147 -18.36 -8.97 1.49
N PHE A 148 -17.44 -8.14 1.95
CA PHE A 148 -16.74 -7.19 1.06
C PHE A 148 -15.71 -7.87 0.15
N ASN A 149 -14.86 -8.73 0.68
CA ASN A 149 -13.85 -9.43 -0.12
C ASN A 149 -14.46 -10.40 -1.16
N PRO A 150 -15.47 -11.24 -0.84
CA PRO A 150 -16.15 -12.06 -1.83
C PRO A 150 -16.83 -11.23 -2.93
N LEU A 151 -17.45 -10.11 -2.58
CA LEU A 151 -18.06 -9.22 -3.55
C LEU A 151 -17.01 -8.64 -4.53
N ILE A 152 -15.87 -8.18 -4.03
CA ILE A 152 -14.77 -7.71 -4.89
C ILE A 152 -14.27 -8.83 -5.81
N ARG A 153 -14.11 -10.04 -5.27
CA ARG A 153 -13.69 -11.21 -6.05
C ARG A 153 -14.63 -11.49 -7.20
N LEU A 154 -15.93 -11.50 -6.91
CA LEU A 154 -16.96 -11.73 -7.91
C LEU A 154 -16.98 -10.62 -8.97
N MET A 155 -17.01 -9.36 -8.52
CA MET A 155 -17.11 -8.20 -9.42
C MET A 155 -15.89 -8.02 -10.32
N LEU A 156 -14.69 -8.23 -9.79
CA LEU A 156 -13.42 -7.98 -10.50
C LEU A 156 -12.70 -9.26 -10.92
N GLY A 157 -13.26 -10.43 -10.58
CA GLY A 157 -12.71 -11.74 -10.91
C GLY A 157 -11.31 -11.98 -10.30
N MET A 158 -10.97 -11.36 -9.16
CA MET A 158 -9.70 -11.52 -8.47
C MET A 158 -9.78 -12.62 -7.42
N LYS A 159 -8.64 -13.29 -7.15
CA LYS A 159 -8.59 -14.44 -6.21
C LYS A 159 -7.95 -14.11 -4.86
N TYR A 160 -7.54 -12.86 -4.62
CA TYR A 160 -6.82 -12.49 -3.39
C TYR A 160 -7.73 -12.60 -2.14
N LYS A 161 -7.11 -12.98 -1.01
CA LYS A 161 -7.74 -13.06 0.30
C LYS A 161 -7.76 -11.69 1.01
N ASP A 162 -6.72 -10.87 0.77
CA ASP A 162 -6.60 -9.55 1.38
C ASP A 162 -6.25 -8.46 0.35
N PHE A 163 -7.21 -7.66 -0.04
CA PHE A 163 -7.00 -6.55 -0.98
C PHE A 163 -6.36 -5.32 -0.34
N GLN A 164 -6.54 -5.13 0.97
CA GLN A 164 -6.29 -3.87 1.67
C GLN A 164 -5.22 -3.97 2.76
N CYS A 165 -4.36 -4.98 2.73
CA CYS A 165 -3.18 -4.97 3.59
C CYS A 165 -2.25 -3.81 3.18
N GLY A 166 -1.83 -3.02 4.15
CA GLY A 166 -0.98 -1.83 3.94
C GLY A 166 0.50 -2.15 3.72
N ALA A 167 0.81 -3.32 3.17
CA ALA A 167 2.17 -3.70 2.80
C ALA A 167 2.14 -4.41 1.44
N LYS A 168 2.68 -3.76 0.42
CA LYS A 168 2.74 -4.27 -0.95
C LYS A 168 4.05 -3.89 -1.61
N LEU A 169 4.62 -4.81 -2.39
CA LEU A 169 5.89 -4.67 -3.08
C LEU A 169 5.75 -5.11 -4.53
N PHE A 170 6.34 -4.36 -5.45
CA PHE A 170 6.23 -4.55 -6.89
C PHE A 170 7.60 -4.45 -7.54
N LYS A 171 7.84 -5.19 -8.61
CA LYS A 171 8.92 -4.91 -9.54
C LYS A 171 8.69 -3.54 -10.20
N LYS A 172 9.74 -2.79 -10.48
CA LYS A 172 9.65 -1.46 -11.10
C LYS A 172 8.83 -1.47 -12.40
N SER A 173 9.03 -2.47 -13.24
CA SER A 173 8.33 -2.65 -14.52
C SER A 173 6.81 -2.72 -14.38
N VAL A 174 6.31 -3.33 -13.31
CA VAL A 174 4.87 -3.38 -13.01
C VAL A 174 4.31 -1.98 -12.83
N LEU A 175 4.95 -1.19 -11.95
CA LEU A 175 4.49 0.17 -11.67
C LEU A 175 4.62 1.09 -12.88
N GLN A 176 5.66 0.96 -13.68
CA GLN A 176 5.77 1.70 -14.94
C GLN A 176 4.56 1.48 -15.85
N LYS A 177 4.07 0.24 -15.92
CA LYS A 177 2.92 -0.12 -16.77
C LYS A 177 1.59 0.33 -16.19
N ILE A 178 1.35 0.16 -14.89
CA ILE A 178 0.02 0.37 -14.31
C ILE A 178 -0.22 1.78 -13.75
N LEU A 179 0.83 2.50 -13.35
CA LEU A 179 0.72 3.79 -12.68
C LEU A 179 -0.02 4.87 -13.49
N PRO A 180 0.14 4.97 -14.84
CA PRO A 180 -0.62 5.92 -15.64
C PRO A 180 -2.14 5.67 -15.58
N HIS A 181 -2.55 4.43 -15.35
CA HIS A 181 -3.95 4.01 -15.34
C HIS A 181 -4.63 4.09 -13.97
N LEU A 182 -3.87 4.35 -12.90
CA LEU A 182 -4.41 4.53 -11.55
C LEU A 182 -5.18 5.85 -11.44
N THR A 183 -6.44 5.78 -11.05
CA THR A 183 -7.36 6.92 -10.98
C THR A 183 -7.96 7.16 -9.62
N ILE A 184 -8.05 6.12 -8.77
CA ILE A 184 -8.66 6.20 -7.44
C ILE A 184 -7.68 6.85 -6.47
N LYS A 185 -8.12 7.96 -5.85
CA LYS A 185 -7.29 8.77 -4.94
C LYS A 185 -7.47 8.40 -3.46
N GLN A 186 -8.48 7.58 -3.14
CA GLN A 186 -8.90 7.23 -1.78
C GLN A 186 -8.71 5.73 -1.48
N TRP A 187 -9.40 5.21 -0.47
CA TRP A 187 -9.25 3.86 0.09
C TRP A 187 -9.43 2.68 -0.88
N ALA A 188 -10.16 2.84 -1.97
CA ALA A 188 -10.30 1.79 -2.99
C ALA A 188 -9.09 1.69 -3.94
N PHE A 189 -8.07 2.52 -3.77
CA PHE A 189 -6.82 2.50 -4.51
C PHE A 189 -6.14 1.13 -4.50
N ASP A 190 -6.09 0.49 -3.33
CA ASP A 190 -5.50 -0.84 -3.17
C ASP A 190 -6.14 -1.89 -4.10
N ILE A 191 -7.45 -1.78 -4.28
CA ILE A 191 -8.22 -2.69 -5.14
C ILE A 191 -7.94 -2.39 -6.60
N GLU A 192 -7.92 -1.11 -7.00
CA GLU A 192 -7.58 -0.69 -8.36
C GLU A 192 -6.17 -1.14 -8.75
N LEU A 193 -5.20 -1.00 -7.83
CA LEU A 193 -3.82 -1.39 -8.02
C LEU A 193 -3.71 -2.89 -8.39
N LEU A 194 -4.34 -3.75 -7.58
CA LEU A 194 -4.34 -5.20 -7.81
C LEU A 194 -5.16 -5.59 -9.06
N TYR A 195 -6.24 -4.89 -9.33
CA TYR A 195 -7.03 -5.11 -10.53
C TYR A 195 -6.26 -4.78 -11.80
N LEU A 196 -5.49 -3.69 -11.80
CA LEU A 196 -4.64 -3.32 -12.93
C LEU A 196 -3.48 -4.32 -13.12
N CYS A 197 -2.90 -4.84 -12.04
CA CYS A 197 -1.93 -5.93 -12.13
C CYS A 197 -2.55 -7.14 -12.85
N LYS A 198 -3.70 -7.62 -12.36
CA LYS A 198 -4.41 -8.73 -12.99
C LYS A 198 -4.72 -8.47 -14.47
N LYS A 199 -5.22 -7.26 -14.79
CA LYS A 199 -5.62 -6.91 -16.16
C LYS A 199 -4.45 -6.89 -17.15
N ASN A 200 -3.26 -6.59 -16.66
CA ASN A 200 -2.03 -6.60 -17.47
C ASN A 200 -1.28 -7.94 -17.41
N GLY A 201 -1.87 -8.99 -16.83
CA GLY A 201 -1.28 -10.32 -16.78
C GLY A 201 -0.16 -10.51 -15.74
N PHE A 202 0.04 -9.55 -14.84
CA PHE A 202 1.07 -9.65 -13.82
C PHE A 202 0.72 -10.67 -12.74
N TYR A 203 1.72 -11.47 -12.37
CA TYR A 203 1.60 -12.44 -11.30
C TYR A 203 1.85 -11.81 -9.94
N VAL A 204 0.79 -11.71 -9.12
CA VAL A 204 0.83 -11.16 -7.76
C VAL A 204 0.60 -12.29 -6.76
N ARG A 205 1.56 -12.50 -5.86
CA ARG A 205 1.46 -13.49 -4.77
C ARG A 205 1.08 -12.83 -3.45
N GLU A 206 0.25 -13.51 -2.67
CA GLU A 206 0.00 -13.16 -1.27
C GLU A 206 0.99 -13.89 -0.35
N ALA A 207 1.51 -13.20 0.65
CA ALA A 207 2.31 -13.76 1.71
C ALA A 207 1.66 -13.53 3.08
N PRO A 208 1.68 -14.50 4.00
CA PRO A 208 1.20 -14.28 5.36
C PRO A 208 2.01 -13.18 6.03
N THR A 209 1.37 -12.33 6.81
CA THR A 209 2.05 -11.25 7.54
C THR A 209 1.63 -11.24 9.00
N ILE A 210 2.52 -10.70 9.87
CA ILE A 210 2.16 -10.38 11.23
C ILE A 210 1.75 -8.90 11.26
N TRP A 211 0.48 -8.69 11.60
CA TRP A 211 -0.18 -7.40 11.60
C TRP A 211 -0.52 -6.96 13.02
N HIS A 212 -0.01 -5.79 13.41
CA HIS A 212 -0.36 -5.19 14.69
C HIS A 212 -1.47 -4.15 14.48
N ASP A 213 -2.70 -4.53 14.80
CA ASP A 213 -3.86 -3.63 14.63
C ASP A 213 -3.74 -2.44 15.59
N GLN A 214 -3.88 -1.24 15.07
CA GLN A 214 -3.78 -0.01 15.86
C GLN A 214 -5.19 0.41 16.30
N ASP A 215 -5.36 0.78 17.57
CA ASP A 215 -6.66 1.04 18.22
C ASP A 215 -7.51 2.15 17.59
N HIS A 216 -6.93 2.94 16.69
CA HIS A 216 -7.60 4.05 16.03
C HIS A 216 -7.80 3.86 14.53
N SER A 217 -8.11 2.63 14.07
CA SER A 217 -8.52 2.40 12.68
C SER A 217 -9.78 3.23 12.38
N LYS A 218 -9.62 4.36 11.67
CA LYS A 218 -10.67 5.34 11.33
C LYS A 218 -11.70 4.81 10.31
N PHE A 219 -11.68 3.51 10.01
CA PHE A 219 -12.59 2.94 9.02
C PHE A 219 -13.98 2.69 9.64
N LYS A 220 -14.96 3.51 9.24
CA LYS A 220 -16.38 3.30 9.51
C LYS A 220 -17.02 2.54 8.35
N LEU A 221 -17.83 1.50 8.64
CA LEU A 221 -18.51 0.69 7.61
C LEU A 221 -19.52 1.53 6.81
N PHE A 222 -20.27 2.40 7.49
CA PHE A 222 -21.22 3.33 6.88
C PHE A 222 -20.48 4.59 6.36
N GLY A 223 -20.82 5.05 5.19
CA GLY A 223 -20.20 6.20 4.51
C GLY A 223 -18.95 5.81 3.70
N PRO A 224 -17.78 5.55 4.32
CA PRO A 224 -16.60 5.13 3.57
C PRO A 224 -16.76 3.81 2.81
N GLY A 225 -17.51 2.85 3.35
CA GLY A 225 -17.80 1.56 2.69
C GLY A 225 -18.61 1.73 1.43
N MET A 226 -19.66 2.56 1.44
CA MET A 226 -20.48 2.85 0.26
C MET A 226 -19.69 3.60 -0.82
N LYS A 227 -18.87 4.57 -0.43
CA LYS A 227 -17.96 5.27 -1.37
C LYS A 227 -16.98 4.30 -2.04
N MET A 228 -16.47 3.34 -1.28
CA MET A 228 -15.57 2.32 -1.79
C MET A 228 -16.30 1.37 -2.77
N LEU A 229 -17.53 0.94 -2.44
CA LEU A 229 -18.35 0.12 -3.33
C LEU A 229 -18.65 0.85 -4.65
N SER A 230 -19.06 2.11 -4.59
CA SER A 230 -19.30 2.93 -5.79
C SER A 230 -18.03 3.08 -6.65
N ALA A 231 -16.86 3.22 -6.02
CA ALA A 231 -15.58 3.27 -6.74
C ALA A 231 -15.28 1.94 -7.46
N ILE A 232 -15.59 0.80 -6.84
CA ILE A 232 -15.39 -0.54 -7.43
C ILE A 232 -16.35 -0.75 -8.62
N ILE A 233 -17.61 -0.35 -8.48
CA ILE A 233 -18.59 -0.41 -9.59
C ILE A 233 -18.08 0.45 -10.76
N LYS A 234 -17.69 1.70 -10.51
CA LYS A 234 -17.11 2.59 -11.53
C LYS A 234 -15.88 1.98 -12.19
N LEU A 235 -15.00 1.34 -11.41
CA LEU A 235 -13.82 0.65 -11.90
C LEU A 235 -14.20 -0.50 -12.84
N ARG A 236 -15.19 -1.30 -12.47
CA ARG A 236 -15.71 -2.40 -13.30
C ARG A 236 -16.28 -1.90 -14.62
N LEU A 237 -17.11 -0.85 -14.56
CA LEU A 237 -17.74 -0.25 -15.74
C LEU A 237 -16.69 0.38 -16.67
N LYS A 238 -15.71 1.11 -16.12
CA LYS A 238 -14.61 1.73 -16.88
C LYS A 238 -13.81 0.71 -17.69
N HIS A 239 -13.69 -0.51 -17.18
CA HIS A 239 -12.90 -1.58 -17.81
C HIS A 239 -13.77 -2.70 -18.40
N SER A 240 -15.08 -2.53 -18.46
CA SER A 240 -16.00 -3.49 -19.13
C SER A 240 -15.82 -3.41 -20.65
N ARG A 241 -16.14 -4.52 -21.33
CA ARG A 241 -16.12 -4.60 -22.81
C ARG A 241 -17.13 -3.63 -23.46
N LEU A 242 -18.20 -3.28 -22.77
CA LEU A 242 -19.23 -2.34 -23.25
C LEU A 242 -18.68 -0.96 -23.63
N LYS A 243 -17.66 -0.46 -22.93
CA LYS A 243 -17.04 0.82 -23.31
C LYS A 243 -16.15 0.75 -24.57
N LYS A 244 -15.69 -0.43 -24.96
CA LYS A 244 -14.95 -0.60 -26.21
C LYS A 244 -15.84 -0.50 -27.45
N THR A 245 -17.15 -0.78 -27.30
CA THR A 245 -18.13 -0.72 -28.39
C THR A 245 -18.62 0.72 -28.62
N ILE A 246 -18.83 1.49 -27.53
CA ILE A 246 -19.33 2.86 -27.62
C ILE A 246 -18.28 3.85 -28.18
N ASN A 247 -16.99 3.58 -28.02
CA ASN A 247 -15.92 4.45 -28.56
C ASN A 247 -15.45 4.01 -29.97
N LYS A 248 -16.14 3.06 -30.62
CA LYS A 248 -15.90 2.64 -32.01
C LYS A 248 -17.00 3.05 -32.98
N THR A 249 -18.03 3.67 -32.45
CA THR A 249 -19.08 4.40 -33.19
C THR A 249 -18.88 5.91 -33.02
#